data_bcd37fc7d48760e1a05b38b727d8269c
#
_entry.id   bcd37fc7d48760e1a05b38b727d8269c
#
_cell.length_a   1.000
_cell.length_b   1.000
_cell.length_c   1.000
_cell.angle_alpha   90.00
_cell.angle_beta   90.00
_cell.angle_gamma   90.00
#
_symmetry.space_group_name_H-M   'P 1'
#
loop_
_entity.id
_entity.type
_entity.pdbx_description
1 polymer ?
#
loop_
_entity_poly.entity_id
_entity_poly.type
_entity_poly.pdbx_seq_one_letter_code
_entity_poly.pdbx_strand_id
1 'polypeptide(L)'
;MMTSQAIAGTRSGLTVILLIAALWPQVPTPLGAEPHMMQPRVPADKLAEARALISPLPDSPEMIEKGKTLYNGKGTCFNCHGKDGSGNGPVAAQLNPSPRNFQHHGFWRHRTEGEIFWVIKHGSPGTSMIGFGSQLTDEEIWTIIQYERSFAGHGMGHRGPREGMGRMGGDACCDDREPKP
;
A
#
# COMPACT_ATOMS: atom_id res chain seq x y z
N MET A 1 43.65 -39.46 -80.73
CA MET A 1 44.68 -38.53 -80.44
C MET A 1 44.12 -37.24 -79.93
N MET A 2 43.74 -37.07 -78.80
CA MET A 2 43.54 -35.78 -78.09
C MET A 2 42.98 -36.11 -76.69
N THR A 3 43.84 -36.02 -75.74
CA THR A 3 43.57 -36.21 -74.35
C THR A 3 42.88 -34.95 -73.77
N SER A 4 41.70 -35.12 -73.24
CA SER A 4 41.04 -34.02 -72.54
C SER A 4 41.15 -34.28 -71.06
N GLN A 5 41.87 -33.41 -70.37
CA GLN A 5 41.99 -33.45 -68.93
C GLN A 5 40.81 -32.67 -68.26
N ALA A 6 40.08 -33.35 -67.40
CA ALA A 6 39.03 -32.72 -66.57
C ALA A 6 39.66 -32.11 -65.30
N ILE A 7 39.49 -30.82 -65.16
CA ILE A 7 39.90 -30.08 -63.96
C ILE A 7 38.76 -30.14 -62.93
N ALA A 8 39.00 -30.86 -61.82
CA ALA A 8 38.10 -30.87 -60.66
C ALA A 8 38.33 -29.59 -59.86
N GLY A 9 37.38 -28.68 -59.95
CA GLY A 9 37.33 -27.45 -59.07
C GLY A 9 36.61 -27.70 -57.78
N THR A 10 37.34 -27.86 -56.70
CA THR A 10 36.82 -27.84 -55.34
C THR A 10 36.42 -26.43 -54.99
N ARG A 11 35.13 -26.16 -54.94
CA ARG A 11 34.56 -24.93 -54.36
C ARG A 11 34.38 -25.11 -52.86
N SER A 12 35.37 -24.63 -52.08
CA SER A 12 35.22 -24.41 -50.69
C SER A 12 34.25 -23.23 -50.47
N GLY A 13 33.01 -23.55 -50.17
CA GLY A 13 32.04 -22.55 -49.74
C GLY A 13 32.32 -22.09 -48.32
N LEU A 14 32.94 -20.93 -48.14
CA LEU A 14 32.99 -20.24 -46.86
C LEU A 14 31.58 -19.70 -46.57
N THR A 15 30.86 -20.41 -45.71
CA THR A 15 29.59 -19.90 -45.18
C THR A 15 29.92 -18.84 -44.11
N VAL A 16 29.91 -17.58 -44.52
CA VAL A 16 29.98 -16.46 -43.57
C VAL A 16 28.64 -16.35 -42.89
N ILE A 17 28.55 -16.89 -41.67
CA ILE A 17 27.41 -16.67 -40.79
C ILE A 17 27.56 -15.25 -40.27
N LEU A 18 26.85 -14.30 -40.88
CA LEU A 18 26.66 -12.96 -40.35
C LEU A 18 25.79 -13.08 -39.09
N LEU A 19 26.44 -13.09 -37.93
CA LEU A 19 25.78 -12.85 -36.64
C LEU A 19 25.34 -11.37 -36.61
N ILE A 20 24.17 -11.10 -37.14
CA ILE A 20 23.48 -9.83 -36.89
C ILE A 20 23.04 -9.90 -35.43
N ALA A 21 23.91 -9.43 -34.52
CA ALA A 21 23.49 -9.10 -33.18
C ALA A 21 22.45 -7.98 -33.31
N ALA A 22 21.20 -8.35 -33.26
CA ALA A 22 20.10 -7.41 -33.22
C ALA A 22 20.29 -6.56 -31.94
N LEU A 23 20.82 -5.35 -32.08
CA LEU A 23 20.78 -4.27 -31.11
C LEU A 23 19.32 -3.82 -31.02
N TRP A 24 18.51 -4.67 -30.36
CA TRP A 24 17.21 -4.21 -29.93
C TRP A 24 17.45 -3.19 -28.83
N PRO A 25 16.93 -1.95 -28.98
CA PRO A 25 16.96 -1.02 -27.88
C PRO A 25 16.26 -1.68 -26.69
N GLN A 26 17.03 -1.91 -25.63
CA GLN A 26 16.48 -2.34 -24.34
C GLN A 26 15.62 -1.18 -23.86
N VAL A 27 14.33 -1.23 -24.17
CA VAL A 27 13.36 -0.33 -23.54
C VAL A 27 13.41 -0.66 -22.06
N PRO A 28 13.82 0.28 -21.18
CA PRO A 28 13.78 0.02 -19.77
C PRO A 28 12.33 -0.34 -19.43
N THR A 29 12.09 -1.58 -19.03
CA THR A 29 10.82 -1.96 -18.43
C THR A 29 10.61 -1.04 -17.27
N PRO A 30 9.51 -0.27 -17.19
CA PRO A 30 9.21 0.48 -15.98
C PRO A 30 9.24 -0.54 -14.84
N LEU A 31 10.17 -0.34 -13.89
CA LEU A 31 10.14 -1.11 -12.63
C LEU A 31 8.70 -1.09 -12.15
N GLY A 32 8.12 -2.28 -12.02
CA GLY A 32 6.71 -2.46 -11.79
C GLY A 32 6.22 -1.45 -10.76
N ALA A 33 5.19 -0.67 -11.14
CA ALA A 33 4.59 0.29 -10.23
C ALA A 33 4.17 -0.50 -8.98
N GLU A 34 4.96 -0.36 -7.91
CA GLU A 34 4.59 -0.88 -6.60
C GLU A 34 3.15 -0.45 -6.33
N PRO A 35 2.27 -1.37 -5.94
CA PRO A 35 0.88 -1.01 -5.71
C PRO A 35 0.86 0.16 -4.73
N HIS A 36 0.29 1.29 -5.12
CA HIS A 36 0.22 2.53 -4.32
C HIS A 36 -0.23 2.30 -2.87
N MET A 37 -0.91 1.19 -2.63
CA MET A 37 -1.40 0.75 -1.34
C MET A 37 -0.28 0.41 -0.35
N MET A 38 0.88 -0.03 -0.83
CA MET A 38 1.96 -0.56 0.02
C MET A 38 3.03 0.49 0.37
N GLN A 39 3.13 1.55 -0.40
CA GLN A 39 4.17 2.56 -0.19
C GLN A 39 3.85 3.45 1.02
N PRO A 40 4.80 3.67 1.94
CA PRO A 40 4.70 4.71 2.95
C PRO A 40 4.52 6.07 2.27
N ARG A 41 3.70 6.92 2.85
CA ARG A 41 3.52 8.31 2.39
C ARG A 41 4.27 9.31 3.27
N VAL A 42 4.99 8.81 4.24
CA VAL A 42 5.92 9.57 5.06
C VAL A 42 7.28 9.59 4.34
N PRO A 43 7.97 10.73 4.23
CA PRO A 43 9.32 10.80 3.70
C PRO A 43 10.28 9.86 4.45
N ALA A 44 11.25 9.30 3.74
CA ALA A 44 12.13 8.27 4.29
C ALA A 44 12.91 8.73 5.55
N ASP A 45 13.32 10.00 5.57
CA ASP A 45 14.02 10.62 6.71
C ASP A 45 13.11 10.85 7.93
N LYS A 46 11.78 10.84 7.74
CA LYS A 46 10.76 11.01 8.79
C LYS A 46 10.10 9.72 9.21
N LEU A 47 10.33 8.65 8.48
CA LEU A 47 9.60 7.39 8.67
C LEU A 47 9.83 6.77 10.05
N ALA A 48 11.06 6.79 10.54
CA ALA A 48 11.37 6.24 11.87
C ALA A 48 10.69 7.04 12.99
N GLU A 49 10.73 8.38 12.89
CA GLU A 49 10.06 9.29 13.81
C GLU A 49 8.55 9.05 13.81
N ALA A 50 7.93 9.02 12.63
CA ALA A 50 6.51 8.78 12.49
C ALA A 50 6.08 7.42 13.06
N ARG A 51 6.85 6.37 12.84
CA ARG A 51 6.56 5.02 13.39
C ARG A 51 6.67 4.92 14.90
N ALA A 52 7.46 5.78 15.51
CA ALA A 52 7.61 5.84 16.96
C ALA A 52 6.44 6.55 17.67
N LEU A 53 5.61 7.29 16.93
CA LEU A 53 4.44 7.96 17.49
C LEU A 53 3.38 6.94 17.90
N ILE A 54 2.88 7.10 19.11
CA ILE A 54 1.83 6.26 19.70
C ILE A 54 0.69 7.18 20.13
N SER A 55 -0.54 6.77 19.87
CA SER A 55 -1.72 7.52 20.34
C SER A 55 -1.72 7.63 21.87
N PRO A 56 -1.84 8.83 22.43
CA PRO A 56 -2.00 9.02 23.87
C PRO A 56 -3.46 8.82 24.34
N LEU A 57 -4.39 8.57 23.41
CA LEU A 57 -5.81 8.50 23.69
C LEU A 57 -6.25 7.07 23.97
N PRO A 58 -7.21 6.87 24.89
CA PRO A 58 -7.80 5.56 25.08
C PRO A 58 -8.66 5.16 23.89
N ASP A 59 -8.68 3.87 23.60
CA ASP A 59 -9.63 3.30 22.65
C ASP A 59 -11.01 3.22 23.30
N SER A 60 -11.94 4.05 22.86
CA SER A 60 -13.30 4.04 23.40
C SER A 60 -14.35 4.40 22.35
N PRO A 61 -15.59 3.94 22.52
CA PRO A 61 -16.69 4.32 21.66
C PRO A 61 -16.90 5.84 21.57
N GLU A 62 -16.67 6.56 22.67
CA GLU A 62 -16.79 8.02 22.69
C GLU A 62 -15.75 8.68 21.78
N MET A 63 -14.52 8.17 21.78
CA MET A 63 -13.48 8.69 20.90
C MET A 63 -13.82 8.42 19.43
N ILE A 64 -14.41 7.27 19.12
CA ILE A 64 -14.87 6.95 17.77
C ILE A 64 -15.96 7.93 17.31
N GLU A 65 -16.97 8.23 18.13
CA GLU A 65 -18.04 9.18 17.78
C GLU A 65 -17.51 10.63 17.69
N LYS A 66 -16.58 11.02 18.55
CA LYS A 66 -15.88 12.31 18.45
C LYS A 66 -15.08 12.38 17.15
N GLY A 67 -14.38 11.31 16.80
CA GLY A 67 -13.63 11.19 15.54
C GLY A 67 -14.52 11.28 14.30
N LYS A 68 -15.69 10.64 14.33
CA LYS A 68 -16.69 10.75 13.28
C LYS A 68 -17.17 12.19 13.08
N THR A 69 -17.39 12.90 14.17
CA THR A 69 -17.78 14.31 14.12
C THR A 69 -16.68 15.18 13.49
N LEU A 70 -15.42 14.96 13.87
CA LEU A 70 -14.27 15.68 13.30
C LEU A 70 -14.04 15.33 11.85
N TYR A 71 -14.11 14.05 11.48
CA TYR A 71 -13.93 13.54 10.12
C TYR A 71 -14.94 14.13 9.14
N ASN A 72 -16.20 14.22 9.54
CA ASN A 72 -17.29 14.78 8.72
C ASN A 72 -17.43 16.29 8.85
N GLY A 73 -16.85 16.92 9.85
CA GLY A 73 -16.94 18.34 10.13
C GLY A 73 -15.62 19.07 9.86
N LYS A 74 -14.90 19.43 10.90
CA LYS A 74 -13.68 20.25 10.85
C LYS A 74 -12.59 19.69 9.94
N GLY A 75 -12.42 18.35 9.90
CA GLY A 75 -11.43 17.69 9.05
C GLY A 75 -11.84 17.56 7.59
N THR A 76 -13.14 17.64 7.28
CA THR A 76 -13.67 17.46 5.91
C THR A 76 -13.17 16.23 5.15
N CYS A 77 -12.70 15.21 5.86
CA CYS A 77 -12.05 14.02 5.30
C CYS A 77 -12.96 13.25 4.34
N PHE A 78 -14.29 13.28 4.62
CA PHE A 78 -15.31 12.61 3.82
C PHE A 78 -15.35 13.09 2.37
N ASN A 79 -14.91 14.32 2.08
CA ASN A 79 -14.91 14.85 0.71
C ASN A 79 -14.08 14.00 -0.24
N CYS A 80 -12.94 13.48 0.23
CA CYS A 80 -12.06 12.62 -0.56
C CYS A 80 -12.26 11.15 -0.20
N HIS A 81 -12.30 10.82 1.09
CA HIS A 81 -12.29 9.44 1.57
C HIS A 81 -13.69 8.79 1.66
N GLY A 82 -14.77 9.57 1.47
CA GLY A 82 -16.14 9.08 1.63
C GLY A 82 -16.57 9.03 3.09
N LYS A 83 -17.88 9.08 3.35
CA LYS A 83 -18.43 8.97 4.72
C LYS A 83 -18.22 7.60 5.34
N ASP A 84 -18.01 6.60 4.50
CA ASP A 84 -17.76 5.21 4.84
C ASP A 84 -16.27 4.83 4.79
N GLY A 85 -15.38 5.76 4.47
CA GLY A 85 -13.95 5.53 4.36
C GLY A 85 -13.52 4.69 3.14
N SER A 86 -14.41 4.49 2.15
CA SER A 86 -14.13 3.68 0.95
C SER A 86 -13.14 4.31 -0.02
N GLY A 87 -12.80 5.59 0.14
CA GLY A 87 -11.99 6.36 -0.82
C GLY A 87 -12.79 6.93 -1.99
N ASN A 88 -14.13 6.83 -1.96
CA ASN A 88 -15.04 7.27 -3.02
C ASN A 88 -15.83 8.53 -2.61
N GLY A 89 -15.16 9.50 -1.99
CA GLY A 89 -15.79 10.76 -1.64
C GLY A 89 -16.19 11.59 -2.86
N PRO A 90 -17.00 12.66 -2.67
CA PRO A 90 -17.53 13.49 -3.76
C PRO A 90 -16.51 14.01 -4.76
N VAL A 91 -15.26 14.25 -4.31
CA VAL A 91 -14.20 14.76 -5.20
C VAL A 91 -13.19 13.68 -5.60
N ALA A 92 -13.34 12.43 -5.15
CA ALA A 92 -12.37 11.36 -5.34
C ALA A 92 -12.06 11.06 -6.81
N ALA A 93 -13.07 11.10 -7.68
CA ALA A 93 -12.93 10.79 -9.11
C ALA A 93 -11.97 11.73 -9.86
N GLN A 94 -11.67 12.91 -9.31
CA GLN A 94 -10.78 13.90 -9.89
C GLN A 94 -9.35 13.79 -9.35
N LEU A 95 -9.10 12.88 -8.41
CA LEU A 95 -7.82 12.78 -7.71
C LEU A 95 -6.98 11.62 -8.24
N ASN A 96 -5.70 11.92 -8.48
CA ASN A 96 -4.69 10.93 -8.87
C ASN A 96 -3.43 11.13 -8.00
N PRO A 97 -3.00 10.11 -7.25
CA PRO A 97 -3.68 8.83 -7.02
C PRO A 97 -5.01 8.98 -6.27
N SER A 98 -5.87 7.98 -6.42
CA SER A 98 -7.15 7.93 -5.69
C SER A 98 -6.94 7.94 -4.17
N PRO A 99 -7.89 8.51 -3.40
CA PRO A 99 -7.84 8.48 -1.95
C PRO A 99 -7.78 7.05 -1.39
N ARG A 100 -7.16 6.89 -0.24
CA ARG A 100 -7.05 5.58 0.41
C ARG A 100 -8.41 5.07 0.85
N ASN A 101 -8.62 3.77 0.64
CA ASN A 101 -9.74 3.04 1.18
C ASN A 101 -9.36 2.48 2.57
N PHE A 102 -10.00 3.01 3.61
CA PHE A 102 -9.77 2.62 5.01
C PHE A 102 -10.46 1.31 5.39
N GLN A 103 -11.40 0.84 4.58
CA GLN A 103 -12.04 -0.46 4.78
C GLN A 103 -11.09 -1.62 4.42
N HIS A 104 -10.04 -1.33 3.65
CA HIS A 104 -9.12 -2.36 3.17
C HIS A 104 -8.12 -2.77 4.26
N HIS A 105 -8.17 -4.02 4.69
CA HIS A 105 -7.29 -4.56 5.74
C HIS A 105 -5.79 -4.35 5.48
N GLY A 106 -5.35 -4.42 4.21
CA GLY A 106 -3.97 -4.17 3.83
C GLY A 106 -3.48 -2.78 4.21
N PHE A 107 -4.35 -1.77 4.21
CA PHE A 107 -3.97 -0.42 4.63
C PHE A 107 -3.46 -0.41 6.08
N TRP A 108 -4.19 -1.02 7.00
CA TRP A 108 -3.89 -1.05 8.44
C TRP A 108 -2.77 -2.04 8.81
N ARG A 109 -2.55 -3.08 7.98
CA ARG A 109 -1.48 -4.06 8.22
C ARG A 109 -0.09 -3.53 7.91
N HIS A 110 0.02 -2.60 6.98
CA HIS A 110 1.29 -2.12 6.45
C HIS A 110 1.64 -0.70 6.91
N ARG A 111 0.84 -0.11 7.80
CA ARG A 111 1.09 1.24 8.36
C ARG A 111 0.87 1.26 9.85
N THR A 112 1.71 2.02 10.54
CA THR A 112 1.45 2.35 11.93
C THR A 112 0.49 3.54 12.02
N GLU A 113 -0.19 3.68 13.15
CA GLU A 113 -1.04 4.86 13.39
C GLU A 113 -0.22 6.15 13.40
N GLY A 114 1.05 6.08 13.83
CA GLY A 114 1.95 7.22 13.76
C GLY A 114 2.27 7.66 12.33
N GLU A 115 2.40 6.71 11.37
CA GLU A 115 2.53 7.05 9.94
C GLU A 115 1.26 7.74 9.41
N ILE A 116 0.08 7.30 9.86
CA ILE A 116 -1.20 7.91 9.48
C ILE A 116 -1.32 9.29 10.10
N PHE A 117 -0.98 9.43 11.38
CA PHE A 117 -0.92 10.72 12.07
C PHE A 117 -0.03 11.72 11.34
N TRP A 118 1.17 11.29 10.97
CA TRP A 118 2.11 12.14 10.25
C TRP A 118 1.49 12.64 8.93
N VAL A 119 0.86 11.74 8.17
CA VAL A 119 0.23 12.07 6.88
C VAL A 119 -0.95 13.03 7.07
N ILE A 120 -1.79 12.84 8.07
CA ILE A 120 -2.90 13.78 8.33
C ILE A 120 -2.34 15.15 8.72
N LYS A 121 -1.33 15.18 9.55
CA LYS A 121 -0.73 16.44 10.04
C LYS A 121 0.00 17.22 8.96
N HIS A 122 0.78 16.54 8.11
CA HIS A 122 1.70 17.16 7.15
C HIS A 122 1.28 17.04 5.69
N GLY A 123 0.27 16.22 5.41
CA GLY A 123 -0.14 15.88 4.05
C GLY A 123 0.60 14.66 3.49
N SER A 124 0.20 14.26 2.29
CA SER A 124 0.79 13.12 1.57
C SER A 124 1.57 13.63 0.36
N PRO A 125 2.90 13.67 0.41
CA PRO A 125 3.71 14.18 -0.70
C PRO A 125 3.39 13.50 -2.03
N GLY A 126 3.33 14.29 -3.10
CA GLY A 126 3.00 13.78 -4.44
C GLY A 126 1.53 13.41 -4.65
N THR A 127 0.63 13.84 -3.76
CA THR A 127 -0.82 13.65 -3.88
C THR A 127 -1.58 14.95 -3.59
N SER A 128 -2.90 14.92 -3.80
CA SER A 128 -3.79 16.05 -3.45
C SER A 128 -4.15 16.11 -1.96
N MET A 129 -3.68 15.18 -1.13
CA MET A 129 -3.95 15.22 0.31
C MET A 129 -3.06 16.27 0.98
N ILE A 130 -3.66 17.36 1.40
CA ILE A 130 -3.01 18.44 2.15
C ILE A 130 -2.81 18.07 3.62
N GLY A 131 -1.95 18.79 4.32
CA GLY A 131 -1.78 18.67 5.77
C GLY A 131 -2.83 19.46 6.54
N PHE A 132 -3.31 18.89 7.62
CA PHE A 132 -4.33 19.47 8.49
C PHE A 132 -3.78 20.02 9.82
N GLY A 133 -2.47 19.95 10.04
CA GLY A 133 -1.85 20.37 11.31
C GLY A 133 -2.04 21.85 11.69
N SER A 134 -2.44 22.71 10.74
CA SER A 134 -2.82 24.11 11.02
C SER A 134 -4.29 24.25 11.44
N GLN A 135 -5.13 23.25 11.16
CA GLN A 135 -6.57 23.27 11.42
C GLN A 135 -6.98 22.34 12.56
N LEU A 136 -6.27 21.22 12.71
CA LEU A 136 -6.54 20.19 13.70
C LEU A 136 -5.43 20.16 14.76
N THR A 137 -5.79 19.98 16.00
CA THR A 137 -4.82 19.68 17.06
C THR A 137 -4.34 18.24 16.94
N ASP A 138 -3.22 17.90 17.59
CA ASP A 138 -2.70 16.54 17.61
C ASP A 138 -3.72 15.55 18.23
N GLU A 139 -4.44 15.97 19.28
CA GLU A 139 -5.50 15.17 19.87
C GLU A 139 -6.66 14.92 18.90
N GLU A 140 -7.08 15.94 18.14
CA GLU A 140 -8.13 15.77 17.13
C GLU A 140 -7.70 14.83 16.00
N ILE A 141 -6.43 14.88 15.58
CA ILE A 141 -5.89 13.94 14.58
C ILE A 141 -5.93 12.50 15.12
N TRP A 142 -5.45 12.25 16.32
CA TRP A 142 -5.53 10.93 16.95
C TRP A 142 -6.96 10.43 17.07
N THR A 143 -7.87 11.31 17.43
CA THR A 143 -9.30 11.00 17.53
C THR A 143 -9.90 10.61 16.16
N ILE A 144 -9.51 11.29 15.08
CA ILE A 144 -9.92 10.95 13.72
C ILE A 144 -9.41 9.55 13.33
N ILE A 145 -8.15 9.22 13.65
CA ILE A 145 -7.55 7.91 13.33
C ILE A 145 -8.34 6.76 13.96
N GLN A 146 -8.83 6.92 15.19
CA GLN A 146 -9.68 5.89 15.82
C GLN A 146 -10.97 5.66 15.03
N TYR A 147 -11.60 6.73 14.54
CA TYR A 147 -12.77 6.59 13.67
C TYR A 147 -12.44 5.95 12.34
N GLU A 148 -11.35 6.37 11.68
CA GLU A 148 -10.90 5.75 10.43
C GLU A 148 -10.63 4.25 10.59
N ARG A 149 -10.07 3.85 11.73
CA ARG A 149 -9.82 2.45 12.05
C ARG A 149 -11.10 1.64 12.20
N SER A 150 -12.19 2.26 12.63
CA SER A 150 -13.49 1.59 12.77
C SER A 150 -14.06 1.11 11.43
N PHE A 151 -13.64 1.70 10.30
CA PHE A 151 -14.06 1.25 8.96
C PHE A 151 -13.52 -0.13 8.58
N ALA A 152 -12.39 -0.56 9.16
CA ALA A 152 -11.79 -1.87 8.85
C ALA A 152 -12.55 -3.05 9.48
N GLY A 153 -13.64 -2.78 10.20
CA GLY A 153 -14.41 -3.80 10.92
C GLY A 153 -13.75 -4.26 12.22
N HIS A 154 -14.53 -4.85 13.10
CA HIS A 154 -14.14 -5.29 14.45
C HIS A 154 -13.19 -6.52 14.47
N GLY A 155 -12.64 -6.92 13.33
CA GLY A 155 -11.78 -8.11 13.21
C GLY A 155 -10.31 -7.92 13.55
N MET A 156 -9.86 -6.69 13.77
CA MET A 156 -8.50 -6.42 14.27
C MET A 156 -8.58 -6.00 15.72
N GLY A 157 -8.66 -7.00 16.60
CA GLY A 157 -8.52 -6.77 18.03
C GLY A 157 -7.29 -5.91 18.29
N HIS A 158 -7.48 -4.87 19.11
CA HIS A 158 -6.41 -4.05 19.64
C HIS A 158 -5.32 -4.98 20.16
N ARG A 159 -4.14 -4.92 19.55
CA ARG A 159 -2.95 -5.45 20.23
C ARG A 159 -2.64 -4.44 21.34
N GLY A 160 -3.26 -4.63 22.47
CA GLY A 160 -2.80 -4.05 23.72
C GLY A 160 -1.33 -4.38 23.95
N PRO A 161 -0.65 -3.70 24.90
CA PRO A 161 0.75 -3.98 25.20
C PRO A 161 0.93 -5.48 25.37
N ARG A 162 1.95 -6.04 24.74
CA ARG A 162 2.30 -7.46 24.90
C ARG A 162 2.73 -7.69 26.33
N GLU A 163 1.78 -7.88 27.22
CA GLU A 163 2.05 -8.52 28.51
C GLU A 163 2.23 -10.02 28.25
N GLY A 164 3.44 -10.49 28.50
CA GLY A 164 3.74 -11.86 28.82
C GLY A 164 3.50 -12.88 27.72
N MET A 165 4.55 -13.27 27.02
CA MET A 165 4.63 -14.57 26.33
C MET A 165 4.33 -15.71 27.31
N GLY A 166 3.08 -16.07 27.44
CA GLY A 166 2.63 -17.37 27.96
C GLY A 166 2.61 -18.36 26.81
N ARG A 167 3.53 -19.30 26.86
CA ARG A 167 3.63 -20.50 26.02
C ARG A 167 2.41 -21.36 26.23
N MET A 168 1.57 -21.57 25.22
CA MET A 168 0.63 -22.73 25.09
C MET A 168 0.42 -22.93 23.60
N GLY A 169 0.86 -24.01 23.05
CA GLY A 169 0.21 -25.30 23.04
C GLY A 169 -0.63 -25.40 21.79
N GLY A 170 -0.17 -26.12 20.82
CA GLY A 170 -0.52 -26.68 19.59
C GLY A 170 -2.01 -27.02 19.35
N ASP A 171 -2.26 -27.16 18.05
CA ASP A 171 -3.24 -28.04 17.44
C ASP A 171 -4.72 -27.67 17.58
N ALA A 172 -5.24 -26.98 16.55
CA ALA A 172 -6.52 -27.30 15.92
C ALA A 172 -6.79 -26.35 14.74
N CYS A 173 -6.16 -26.60 13.61
CA CYS A 173 -6.69 -26.20 12.32
C CYS A 173 -7.23 -27.45 11.63
N CYS A 174 -8.47 -27.32 11.09
CA CYS A 174 -9.10 -28.24 10.17
C CYS A 174 -9.72 -29.50 10.83
N ASP A 175 -10.97 -29.38 11.26
CA ASP A 175 -11.88 -30.52 11.33
C ASP A 175 -12.94 -30.37 10.24
N ASP A 176 -12.63 -30.95 9.08
CA ASP A 176 -13.56 -31.19 7.98
C ASP A 176 -14.48 -32.36 8.39
N ARG A 177 -15.62 -32.03 9.00
CA ARG A 177 -16.70 -32.99 9.16
C ARG A 177 -17.88 -32.69 8.26
N GLU A 178 -17.88 -33.36 7.11
CA GLU A 178 -19.01 -33.57 6.23
C GLU A 178 -20.19 -34.20 6.98
N PRO A 179 -21.43 -33.71 6.80
CA PRO A 179 -22.60 -34.44 7.31
C PRO A 179 -22.93 -35.61 6.38
N LYS A 180 -22.93 -36.80 6.93
CA LYS A 180 -23.40 -38.02 6.26
C LYS A 180 -24.93 -38.17 6.40
N PRO A 181 -25.59 -38.86 5.43
CA PRO A 181 -27.01 -38.84 5.14
C PRO A 181 -27.90 -39.45 6.22
#